data_c473e6e6b305934976b40d2a3fcbbaa2
#
_entry.id   c473e6e6b305934976b40d2a3fcbbaa2
#
_cell.length_a   1.000
_cell.length_b   1.000
_cell.length_c   1.000
_cell.angle_alpha   90.00
_cell.angle_beta   90.00
_cell.angle_gamma   90.00
#
_symmetry.space_group_name_H-M   'P 1'
#
loop_
_entity.id
_entity.type
_entity.pdbx_description
1 polymer ?
#
loop_
_entity_poly.entity_id
_entity_poly.type
_entity_poly.pdbx_seq_one_letter_code
_entity_poly.pdbx_strand_id
1 'polypeptide(L)'
;GVVGCLAAFLASRIPGIQVELIDIDPAKAAIAEALGLPFALTRDAIRDADIVIHASGNPMGLQSALTLAAYEGTILEMSWYGSTLVPLPLGEEFHSKRLILKSSQVGGVSPARRARRSYADRMALALSLLADDRLDALITGESPFEELPELMVTLSTTPSGTPIGTLCHRIRY
;
A
#
# COMPACT_ATOMS: atom_id res chain seq x y z
N GLY A 1 1.36 5.38 0.01
CA GLY A 1 0.72 5.60 -1.31
C GLY A 1 -0.68 5.02 -1.38
N VAL A 2 -1.39 5.21 -2.52
CA VAL A 2 -2.81 4.80 -2.70
C VAL A 2 -3.05 3.34 -2.35
N VAL A 3 -2.18 2.42 -2.82
CA VAL A 3 -2.36 0.98 -2.59
C VAL A 3 -2.29 0.64 -1.10
N GLY A 4 -1.32 1.21 -0.37
CA GLY A 4 -1.22 1.02 1.08
C GLY A 4 -2.43 1.57 1.83
N CYS A 5 -2.91 2.78 1.47
CA CYS A 5 -4.10 3.38 2.05
C CYS A 5 -5.35 2.52 1.82
N LEU A 6 -5.57 2.04 0.59
CA LEU A 6 -6.69 1.16 0.26
C LEU A 6 -6.60 -0.18 1.02
N ALA A 7 -5.42 -0.78 1.11
CA ALA A 7 -5.23 -2.03 1.85
C ALA A 7 -5.54 -1.84 3.34
N ALA A 8 -5.02 -0.77 3.96
CA ALA A 8 -5.29 -0.44 5.35
C ALA A 8 -6.78 -0.16 5.60
N PHE A 9 -7.41 0.64 4.72
CA PHE A 9 -8.84 0.95 4.79
C PHE A 9 -9.70 -0.31 4.72
N LEU A 10 -9.42 -1.24 3.81
CA LEU A 10 -10.17 -2.47 3.68
C LEU A 10 -9.93 -3.42 4.86
N ALA A 11 -8.70 -3.53 5.33
CA ALA A 11 -8.35 -4.36 6.48
C ALA A 11 -9.02 -3.86 7.76
N SER A 12 -9.10 -2.54 7.98
CA SER A 12 -9.73 -1.95 9.17
C SER A 12 -11.24 -2.24 9.28
N ARG A 13 -11.88 -2.66 8.19
CA ARG A 13 -13.31 -3.03 8.16
C ARG A 13 -13.56 -4.50 8.54
N ILE A 14 -12.51 -5.26 8.80
CA ILE A 14 -12.63 -6.65 9.22
C ILE A 14 -12.74 -6.68 10.75
N PRO A 15 -13.83 -7.19 11.33
CA PRO A 15 -13.98 -7.24 12.78
C PRO A 15 -12.83 -7.96 13.47
N GLY A 16 -12.31 -7.36 14.54
CA GLY A 16 -11.24 -7.92 15.36
C GLY A 16 -9.82 -7.67 14.83
N ILE A 17 -9.67 -6.99 13.68
CA ILE A 17 -8.35 -6.57 13.17
C ILE A 17 -8.04 -5.15 13.62
N GLN A 18 -6.84 -4.96 14.16
CA GLN A 18 -6.25 -3.64 14.42
C GLN A 18 -5.32 -3.30 13.26
N VAL A 19 -5.43 -2.08 12.73
CA VAL A 19 -4.65 -1.61 11.58
C VAL A 19 -3.99 -0.30 11.93
N GLU A 20 -2.74 -0.14 11.56
CA GLU A 20 -2.01 1.12 11.60
C GLU A 20 -1.43 1.40 10.21
N LEU A 21 -1.67 2.59 9.68
CA LEU A 21 -1.07 3.07 8.43
C LEU A 21 0.27 3.72 8.74
N ILE A 22 1.32 3.24 8.08
CA ILE A 22 2.68 3.71 8.30
C ILE A 22 3.20 4.39 7.04
N ASP A 23 3.78 5.58 7.19
CA ASP A 23 4.51 6.26 6.11
C ASP A 23 5.72 7.03 6.69
N ILE A 24 6.68 7.36 5.85
CA ILE A 24 7.82 8.21 6.21
C ILE A 24 7.47 9.70 6.14
N ASP A 25 6.43 10.06 5.40
CA ASP A 25 5.96 11.42 5.20
C ASP A 25 4.85 11.77 6.21
N PRO A 26 5.12 12.67 7.19
CA PRO A 26 4.12 13.04 8.17
C PRO A 26 2.89 13.73 7.57
N ALA A 27 2.97 14.29 6.37
CA ALA A 27 1.83 14.91 5.69
C ALA A 27 0.75 13.86 5.34
N LYS A 28 1.08 12.57 5.31
CA LYS A 28 0.12 11.49 5.08
C LYS A 28 -0.81 11.22 6.27
N ALA A 29 -0.52 11.80 7.44
CA ALA A 29 -1.40 11.70 8.61
C ALA A 29 -2.81 12.25 8.32
N ALA A 30 -2.91 13.36 7.59
CA ALA A 30 -4.21 13.94 7.22
C ALA A 30 -5.05 13.00 6.33
N ILE A 31 -4.40 12.24 5.45
CA ILE A 31 -5.07 11.23 4.62
C ILE A 31 -5.55 10.06 5.48
N ALA A 32 -4.70 9.59 6.40
CA ALA A 32 -5.09 8.52 7.33
C ALA A 32 -6.29 8.93 8.18
N GLU A 33 -6.30 10.16 8.71
CA GLU A 33 -7.41 10.72 9.47
C GLU A 33 -8.71 10.75 8.65
N ALA A 34 -8.66 11.23 7.40
CA ALA A 34 -9.82 11.26 6.50
C ALA A 34 -10.36 9.85 6.21
N LEU A 35 -9.49 8.85 6.18
CA LEU A 35 -9.88 7.43 6.04
C LEU A 35 -10.33 6.78 7.36
N GLY A 36 -10.20 7.48 8.49
CA GLY A 36 -10.50 6.93 9.83
C GLY A 36 -9.49 5.88 10.29
N LEU A 37 -8.21 6.04 9.91
CA LEU A 37 -7.14 5.10 10.23
C LEU A 37 -6.14 5.69 11.22
N PRO A 38 -5.64 4.92 12.20
CA PRO A 38 -4.45 5.27 12.95
C PRO A 38 -3.25 5.43 12.02
N PHE A 39 -2.39 6.40 12.34
CA PHE A 39 -1.18 6.72 11.59
C PHE A 39 0.05 6.76 12.48
N ALA A 40 1.16 6.23 11.98
CA ALA A 40 2.46 6.38 12.61
C ALA A 40 3.58 6.65 11.59
N LEU A 41 4.61 7.34 12.01
CA LEU A 41 5.89 7.30 11.32
C LEU A 41 6.58 5.97 11.61
N THR A 42 7.43 5.49 10.69
CA THR A 42 8.09 4.18 10.82
C THR A 42 8.80 3.98 12.17
N ARG A 43 9.41 5.05 12.73
CA ARG A 43 10.10 4.98 14.04
C ARG A 43 9.15 4.79 15.23
N ASP A 44 7.91 5.23 15.09
CA ASP A 44 6.89 5.26 16.16
C ASP A 44 5.86 4.14 15.97
N ALA A 45 6.00 3.34 14.91
CA ALA A 45 5.06 2.30 14.53
C ALA A 45 4.95 1.17 15.55
N ILE A 46 3.76 0.62 15.68
CA ILE A 46 3.49 -0.58 16.48
C ILE A 46 4.34 -1.73 15.96
N ARG A 47 4.99 -2.43 16.88
CA ARG A 47 5.78 -3.63 16.60
C ARG A 47 4.98 -4.89 16.88
N ASP A 48 5.55 -6.02 16.47
CA ASP A 48 4.98 -7.35 16.66
C ASP A 48 3.61 -7.53 15.98
N ALA A 49 3.50 -6.98 14.75
CA ALA A 49 2.34 -7.17 13.90
C ALA A 49 2.32 -8.61 13.30
N ASP A 50 1.17 -9.28 13.37
CA ASP A 50 0.97 -10.60 12.74
C ASP A 50 1.16 -10.54 11.23
N ILE A 51 0.74 -9.42 10.61
CA ILE A 51 0.86 -9.18 9.17
C ILE A 51 1.36 -7.76 8.94
N VAL A 52 2.42 -7.63 8.16
CA VAL A 52 2.89 -6.34 7.65
C VAL A 52 2.66 -6.30 6.15
N ILE A 53 1.81 -5.39 5.69
CA ILE A 53 1.56 -5.18 4.26
C ILE A 53 2.50 -4.09 3.75
N HIS A 54 3.45 -4.46 2.92
CA HIS A 54 4.41 -3.52 2.33
C HIS A 54 3.96 -3.10 0.93
N ALA A 55 3.82 -1.78 0.72
CA ALA A 55 3.35 -1.20 -0.54
C ALA A 55 4.07 0.11 -0.90
N SER A 56 5.28 0.33 -0.36
CA SER A 56 6.01 1.59 -0.57
C SER A 56 6.84 1.62 -1.86
N GLY A 57 7.14 0.48 -2.46
CA GLY A 57 8.06 0.39 -3.60
C GLY A 57 9.51 0.71 -3.25
N ASN A 58 9.84 0.85 -1.97
CA ASN A 58 11.16 1.23 -1.52
C ASN A 58 11.83 0.08 -0.74
N PRO A 59 13.07 -0.33 -1.12
CA PRO A 59 13.80 -1.39 -0.42
C PRO A 59 13.96 -1.16 1.10
N MET A 60 14.17 0.10 1.53
CA MET A 60 14.27 0.42 2.95
C MET A 60 12.96 0.21 3.70
N GLY A 61 11.81 0.46 3.02
CA GLY A 61 10.50 0.15 3.57
C GLY A 61 10.31 -1.34 3.80
N LEU A 62 10.78 -2.18 2.86
CA LEU A 62 10.74 -3.63 3.04
C LEU A 62 11.66 -4.13 4.16
N GLN A 63 12.85 -3.53 4.32
CA GLN A 63 13.71 -3.82 5.48
C GLN A 63 13.00 -3.47 6.79
N SER A 64 12.38 -2.29 6.86
CA SER A 64 11.60 -1.88 8.03
C SER A 64 10.43 -2.85 8.31
N ALA A 65 9.78 -3.39 7.28
CA ALA A 65 8.70 -4.35 7.45
C ALA A 65 9.16 -5.63 8.18
N LEU A 66 10.41 -6.07 7.96
CA LEU A 66 10.96 -7.22 8.70
C LEU A 66 11.04 -6.92 10.22
N THR A 67 11.41 -5.69 10.60
CA THR A 67 11.55 -5.33 12.02
C THR A 67 10.21 -5.11 12.74
N LEU A 68 9.15 -4.83 11.99
CA LEU A 68 7.81 -4.58 12.52
C LEU A 68 7.00 -5.87 12.74
N ALA A 69 7.37 -6.95 12.06
CA ALA A 69 6.65 -8.21 12.15
C ALA A 69 6.90 -8.95 13.48
N ALA A 70 5.86 -9.61 13.96
CA ALA A 70 5.91 -10.51 15.11
C ALA A 70 6.70 -11.80 14.81
N TYR A 71 6.92 -12.62 15.83
CA TYR A 71 7.43 -13.98 15.65
C TYR A 71 6.46 -14.80 14.78
N GLU A 72 6.99 -15.46 13.76
CA GLU A 72 6.22 -16.17 12.71
C GLU A 72 5.27 -15.27 11.91
N GLY A 73 5.46 -13.94 11.98
CA GLY A 73 4.67 -12.98 11.23
C GLY A 73 4.86 -13.06 9.71
N THR A 74 3.89 -12.54 8.99
CA THR A 74 3.91 -12.53 7.52
C THR A 74 4.11 -11.12 6.98
N ILE A 75 5.11 -10.92 6.14
CA ILE A 75 5.25 -9.72 5.31
C ILE A 75 4.60 -10.00 3.96
N LEU A 76 3.54 -9.27 3.64
CA LEU A 76 2.87 -9.33 2.36
C LEU A 76 3.43 -8.22 1.46
N GLU A 77 4.28 -8.60 0.51
CA GLU A 77 4.92 -7.66 -0.41
C GLU A 77 4.01 -7.38 -1.61
N MET A 78 3.57 -6.15 -1.74
CA MET A 78 2.70 -5.68 -2.82
C MET A 78 3.42 -4.80 -3.83
N SER A 79 4.67 -4.42 -3.56
CA SER A 79 5.45 -3.56 -4.44
C SER A 79 6.01 -4.33 -5.62
N TRP A 80 6.27 -3.61 -6.70
CA TRP A 80 6.99 -4.10 -7.85
C TRP A 80 8.25 -3.27 -8.07
N TYR A 81 9.40 -3.91 -8.07
CA TYR A 81 10.71 -3.26 -8.17
C TYR A 81 11.32 -3.33 -9.57
N GLY A 82 10.60 -3.88 -10.54
CA GLY A 82 11.14 -4.11 -11.89
C GLY A 82 12.37 -5.01 -11.86
N SER A 83 13.47 -4.56 -12.42
CA SER A 83 14.76 -5.25 -12.43
C SER A 83 15.70 -4.85 -11.27
N THR A 84 15.25 -4.02 -10.35
CA THR A 84 16.07 -3.53 -9.23
C THR A 84 16.33 -4.65 -8.22
N LEU A 85 17.60 -4.83 -7.86
CA LEU A 85 17.98 -5.72 -6.78
C LEU A 85 17.60 -5.09 -5.44
N VAL A 86 16.92 -5.87 -4.61
CA VAL A 86 16.45 -5.45 -3.28
C VAL A 86 17.23 -6.22 -2.22
N PRO A 87 18.25 -5.61 -1.58
CA PRO A 87 19.00 -6.26 -0.51
C PRO A 87 18.14 -6.35 0.75
N LEU A 88 18.14 -7.52 1.41
CA LEU A 88 17.43 -7.76 2.66
C LEU A 88 18.35 -8.43 3.68
N PRO A 89 18.32 -8.04 4.96
CA PRO A 89 19.10 -8.63 6.03
C PRO A 89 18.46 -9.94 6.53
N LEU A 90 18.46 -10.98 5.67
CA LEU A 90 17.77 -12.26 5.95
C LEU A 90 18.39 -13.04 7.11
N GLY A 91 19.62 -12.72 7.53
CA GLY A 91 20.28 -13.34 8.68
C GLY A 91 19.84 -12.79 10.04
N GLU A 92 19.11 -11.69 10.06
CA GLU A 92 18.66 -11.00 11.28
C GLU A 92 17.24 -11.46 11.70
N GLU A 93 16.31 -10.51 11.81
CA GLU A 93 14.95 -10.78 12.29
C GLU A 93 14.16 -11.73 11.38
N PHE A 94 14.43 -11.71 10.06
CA PHE A 94 13.80 -12.66 9.15
C PHE A 94 14.08 -14.12 9.60
N HIS A 95 15.34 -14.44 9.91
CA HIS A 95 15.71 -15.78 10.35
C HIS A 95 15.29 -16.04 11.80
N SER A 96 15.63 -15.14 12.73
CA SER A 96 15.40 -15.35 14.16
C SER A 96 13.93 -15.36 14.55
N LYS A 97 13.08 -14.60 13.85
CA LYS A 97 11.62 -14.58 14.07
C LYS A 97 10.86 -15.56 13.16
N ARG A 98 11.53 -16.34 12.31
CA ARG A 98 10.91 -17.30 11.38
C ARG A 98 9.86 -16.65 10.47
N LEU A 99 10.17 -15.46 9.94
CA LEU A 99 9.21 -14.66 9.17
C LEU A 99 8.90 -15.30 7.81
N ILE A 100 7.70 -15.00 7.31
CA ILE A 100 7.26 -15.34 5.96
C ILE A 100 7.27 -14.08 5.11
N LEU A 101 8.02 -14.06 4.01
CA LEU A 101 7.92 -13.03 2.98
C LEU A 101 7.15 -13.61 1.80
N LYS A 102 5.98 -13.02 1.51
CA LYS A 102 5.07 -13.51 0.48
C LYS A 102 4.70 -12.39 -0.48
N SER A 103 4.90 -12.61 -1.78
CA SER A 103 4.45 -11.66 -2.80
C SER A 103 2.94 -11.69 -2.98
N SER A 104 2.36 -10.52 -3.25
CA SER A 104 0.98 -10.35 -3.69
C SER A 104 0.97 -9.81 -5.10
N GLN A 105 0.47 -10.60 -6.04
CA GLN A 105 0.44 -10.25 -7.47
C GLN A 105 -1.01 -10.16 -7.95
N VAL A 106 -1.35 -8.99 -8.55
CA VAL A 106 -2.73 -8.66 -8.94
C VAL A 106 -3.24 -9.46 -10.14
N GLY A 107 -2.35 -9.97 -10.99
CA GLY A 107 -2.70 -10.64 -12.25
C GLY A 107 -3.38 -12.00 -12.09
N GLY A 108 -3.46 -12.55 -10.88
CA GLY A 108 -4.06 -13.84 -10.63
C GLY A 108 -5.14 -13.80 -9.54
N VAL A 109 -6.23 -14.53 -9.75
CA VAL A 109 -7.15 -14.83 -8.64
C VAL A 109 -6.50 -15.88 -7.75
N SER A 110 -6.45 -15.60 -6.44
CA SER A 110 -5.87 -16.53 -5.45
C SER A 110 -6.40 -17.96 -5.65
N PRO A 111 -5.52 -18.99 -5.58
CA PRO A 111 -5.94 -20.39 -5.69
C PRO A 111 -7.09 -20.76 -4.77
N ALA A 112 -7.12 -20.21 -3.56
CA ALA A 112 -8.19 -20.44 -2.59
C ALA A 112 -9.56 -19.87 -3.02
N ARG A 113 -9.59 -18.97 -3.99
CA ARG A 113 -10.80 -18.26 -4.43
C ARG A 113 -11.18 -18.52 -5.89
N ARG A 114 -10.23 -18.95 -6.75
CA ARG A 114 -10.46 -19.06 -8.21
C ARG A 114 -11.61 -20.01 -8.61
N ALA A 115 -11.95 -20.97 -7.76
CA ALA A 115 -13.09 -21.86 -8.01
C ALA A 115 -14.46 -21.17 -7.85
N ARG A 116 -14.51 -20.00 -7.18
CA ARG A 116 -15.76 -19.29 -6.85
C ARG A 116 -15.74 -17.81 -7.27
N ARG A 117 -14.63 -17.32 -7.78
CA ARG A 117 -14.45 -15.90 -8.12
C ARG A 117 -13.71 -15.75 -9.45
N SER A 118 -14.33 -15.07 -10.36
CA SER A 118 -13.77 -14.66 -11.63
C SER A 118 -13.09 -13.28 -11.52
N TYR A 119 -12.42 -12.84 -12.58
CA TYR A 119 -11.91 -11.47 -12.68
C TYR A 119 -13.06 -10.44 -12.69
N ALA A 120 -14.19 -10.78 -13.34
CA ALA A 120 -15.37 -9.91 -13.37
C ALA A 120 -15.93 -9.71 -11.95
N ASP A 121 -16.01 -10.77 -11.14
CA ASP A 121 -16.45 -10.67 -9.75
C ASP A 121 -15.50 -9.78 -8.91
N ARG A 122 -14.20 -9.88 -9.15
CA ARG A 122 -13.21 -9.00 -8.48
C ARG A 122 -13.41 -7.54 -8.87
N MET A 123 -13.62 -7.26 -10.15
CA MET A 123 -13.84 -5.90 -10.63
C MET A 123 -15.15 -5.34 -10.07
N ALA A 124 -16.23 -6.10 -10.11
CA ALA A 124 -17.52 -5.70 -9.54
C ALA A 124 -17.41 -5.37 -8.04
N LEU A 125 -16.68 -6.21 -7.29
CA LEU A 125 -16.42 -5.95 -5.87
C LEU A 125 -15.60 -4.67 -5.69
N ALA A 126 -14.52 -4.49 -6.45
CA ALA A 126 -13.69 -3.29 -6.35
C ALA A 126 -14.51 -2.02 -6.61
N LEU A 127 -15.33 -2.01 -7.67
CA LEU A 127 -16.20 -0.88 -7.99
C LEU A 127 -17.23 -0.61 -6.88
N SER A 128 -17.80 -1.66 -6.28
CA SER A 128 -18.74 -1.49 -5.16
C SER A 128 -18.08 -0.91 -3.90
N LEU A 129 -16.82 -1.25 -3.66
CA LEU A 129 -16.06 -0.73 -2.52
C LEU A 129 -15.64 0.75 -2.72
N LEU A 130 -15.45 1.19 -3.97
CA LEU A 130 -15.15 2.58 -4.30
C LEU A 130 -16.32 3.54 -4.10
N ALA A 131 -17.52 3.05 -3.79
CA ALA A 131 -18.69 3.87 -3.47
C ALA A 131 -18.61 4.52 -2.06
N ASP A 132 -17.59 4.26 -1.28
CA ASP A 132 -17.38 4.89 0.02
C ASP A 132 -16.70 6.25 -0.16
N ASP A 133 -17.42 7.34 0.16
CA ASP A 133 -16.99 8.73 -0.05
C ASP A 133 -15.67 9.08 0.65
N ARG A 134 -15.29 8.36 1.69
CA ARG A 134 -13.99 8.56 2.38
C ARG A 134 -12.81 8.31 1.44
N LEU A 135 -12.98 7.47 0.43
CA LEU A 135 -11.93 7.17 -0.55
C LEU A 135 -11.62 8.37 -1.46
N ASP A 136 -12.50 9.35 -1.55
CA ASP A 136 -12.24 10.59 -2.30
C ASP A 136 -11.04 11.37 -1.72
N ALA A 137 -10.73 11.18 -0.43
CA ALA A 137 -9.53 11.74 0.19
C ALA A 137 -8.22 11.27 -0.47
N LEU A 138 -8.24 10.16 -1.21
CA LEU A 138 -7.09 9.67 -1.96
C LEU A 138 -6.85 10.44 -3.26
N ILE A 139 -7.87 11.15 -3.79
CA ILE A 139 -7.77 11.97 -5.00
C ILE A 139 -7.23 13.34 -4.59
N THR A 140 -5.92 13.51 -4.72
CA THR A 140 -5.21 14.70 -4.25
C THR A 140 -4.79 15.66 -5.35
N GLY A 141 -5.19 15.39 -6.58
CA GLY A 141 -4.97 16.25 -7.74
C GLY A 141 -5.95 15.96 -8.87
N GLU A 142 -6.17 16.95 -9.72
CA GLU A 142 -7.06 16.82 -10.86
C GLU A 142 -6.60 17.75 -11.99
N SER A 143 -6.66 17.26 -13.23
CA SER A 143 -6.38 18.04 -14.44
C SER A 143 -7.31 17.63 -15.58
N PRO A 144 -7.57 18.51 -16.56
CA PRO A 144 -8.22 18.14 -17.80
C PRO A 144 -7.29 17.24 -18.64
N PHE A 145 -7.88 16.49 -19.58
CA PHE A 145 -7.15 15.54 -20.42
C PHE A 145 -6.06 16.22 -21.27
N GLU A 146 -6.29 17.45 -21.69
CA GLU A 146 -5.37 18.24 -22.52
C GLU A 146 -4.02 18.49 -21.83
N GLU A 147 -4.00 18.53 -20.48
CA GLU A 147 -2.78 18.72 -19.68
C GLU A 147 -2.02 17.42 -19.40
N LEU A 148 -2.56 16.27 -19.80
CA LEU A 148 -1.97 14.98 -19.50
C LEU A 148 -0.51 14.83 -19.97
N PRO A 149 -0.09 15.29 -21.18
CA PRO A 149 1.30 15.17 -21.61
C PRO A 149 2.29 15.89 -20.67
N GLU A 150 1.95 17.09 -20.23
CA GLU A 150 2.78 17.92 -19.33
C GLU A 150 2.78 17.33 -17.91
N LEU A 151 1.63 16.87 -17.44
CA LEU A 151 1.50 16.17 -16.17
C LEU A 151 2.38 14.91 -16.12
N MET A 152 2.38 14.11 -17.18
CA MET A 152 3.20 12.89 -17.25
C MET A 152 4.70 13.20 -17.15
N VAL A 153 5.16 14.29 -17.79
CA VAL A 153 6.54 14.76 -17.63
C VAL A 153 6.83 15.12 -16.18
N THR A 154 5.95 15.91 -15.55
CA THR A 154 6.08 16.32 -14.16
C THR A 154 6.15 15.12 -13.21
N LEU A 155 5.26 14.15 -13.37
CA LEU A 155 5.22 12.92 -12.55
C LEU A 155 6.47 12.07 -12.73
N SER A 156 7.02 11.98 -13.95
CA SER A 156 8.19 11.16 -14.26
C SER A 156 9.52 11.77 -13.79
N THR A 157 9.60 13.08 -13.65
CA THR A 157 10.84 13.79 -13.27
C THR A 157 11.00 13.95 -11.77
N THR A 158 9.95 13.68 -10.97
CA THR A 158 10.03 13.73 -9.52
C THR A 158 10.73 12.47 -8.98
N PRO A 159 11.70 12.57 -8.06
CA PRO A 159 12.49 11.43 -7.58
C PRO A 159 11.66 10.26 -7.02
N SER A 160 10.47 10.52 -6.52
CA SER A 160 9.50 9.52 -6.05
C SER A 160 8.47 9.11 -7.10
N GLY A 161 8.54 9.69 -8.31
CA GLY A 161 7.52 9.50 -9.35
C GLY A 161 6.19 10.22 -9.10
N THR A 162 6.08 10.97 -7.99
CA THR A 162 4.90 11.75 -7.64
C THR A 162 5.27 13.15 -7.17
N PRO A 163 4.56 14.21 -7.57
CA PRO A 163 4.72 15.52 -6.97
C PRO A 163 4.52 15.46 -5.45
N ILE A 164 5.16 16.34 -4.71
CA ILE A 164 5.00 16.44 -3.26
C ILE A 164 3.51 16.55 -2.93
N GLY A 165 3.03 15.63 -2.11
CA GLY A 165 1.62 15.59 -1.67
C GLY A 165 0.65 14.84 -2.57
N THR A 166 0.98 14.53 -3.82
CA THR A 166 0.08 13.81 -4.72
C THR A 166 0.06 12.31 -4.43
N LEU A 167 -1.13 11.76 -4.18
CA LEU A 167 -1.38 10.31 -4.06
C LEU A 167 -1.98 9.75 -5.34
N CYS A 168 -3.18 10.23 -5.69
CA CYS A 168 -3.87 9.87 -6.91
C CYS A 168 -4.24 11.16 -7.66
N HIS A 169 -3.88 11.24 -8.94
CA HIS A 169 -4.25 12.35 -9.81
C HIS A 169 -5.34 11.90 -10.78
N ARG A 170 -6.49 12.58 -10.75
CA ARG A 170 -7.62 12.29 -11.62
C ARG A 170 -7.53 13.10 -12.89
N ILE A 171 -7.72 12.45 -14.04
CA ILE A 171 -7.86 13.13 -15.32
C ILE A 171 -9.34 13.24 -15.67
N ARG A 172 -9.78 14.45 -16.02
CA ARG A 172 -11.14 14.71 -16.50
C ARG A 172 -11.16 14.72 -18.03
N TYR A 173 -12.15 14.07 -18.59
CA TYR A 173 -12.46 14.08 -20.02
C TYR A 173 -13.56 15.06 -20.34
#